data_8fe47fc89d2681084a794b099b4eced2
#
_entry.id   8fe47fc89d2681084a794b099b4eced2
#
_cell.length_a   1.000
_cell.length_b   1.000
_cell.length_c   1.000
_cell.angle_alpha   90.00
_cell.angle_beta   90.00
_cell.angle_gamma   90.00
#
_symmetry.space_group_name_H-M   'P 1'
#
loop_
_entity.id
_entity.type
_entity.pdbx_description
1 polymer ?
#
loop_
_entity_poly.entity_id
_entity_poly.type
_entity_poly.pdbx_seq_one_letter_code
_entity_poly.pdbx_strand_id
1 'polypeptide(L)'
;MKRALLLSLLAALPLLAADKPKAIVIFLTDDLGYHDTSAYGCEKAPCPNLERLADQGLTFTDAHSTHSVCTPSRCSLLTGQYAWRNNTNILDGDAKLALPTKEERAGLPALMQKAGYRTAAIGKWHLGLGRGNQPTDWNSHITPGPAEVGFDYSFIMAATADRVPCVYLRNGSVVNLDPKDPIRIDYRKPFPGEVTGEEHPELLKKWGRPADHQHDKTIIDGISRIGHMSGGTAALWKDQDLADTITDDAVRFIKESAGKPIFLYFCTNDIHVPRDPHKRFCGKSGLGIRGDVTLQMDDCLGRIRTALTESGYDDCLFIFTSDNGPVISDGYLDNADVDCKGHNPAAPYSGGKYGILEGGTRMPFIVCWPGHVPAGKQSAALMSQVDLSRTLAAIAGVDVPVDALPDSEAHPAALLGQDAAGRGEIVESGGGTLALRQGSWKLVMGRNNQPDRLYDLANDIAEKHDVAPQHPDRVQAMHARLRQIIDRK
;
A
#
# COMPACT_ATOMS: atom_id res chain seq x y z
N MET A 1 37.87 -52.91 5.00
CA MET A 1 37.49 -51.62 5.57
C MET A 1 36.22 -51.13 4.89
N LYS A 2 35.04 -51.34 5.52
CA LYS A 2 33.74 -50.97 4.98
C LYS A 2 33.43 -49.54 5.52
N ARG A 3 33.33 -48.54 4.67
CA ARG A 3 32.86 -47.20 5.02
C ARG A 3 31.32 -47.22 5.10
N ALA A 4 30.79 -47.04 6.28
CA ALA A 4 29.37 -46.81 6.47
C ALA A 4 29.04 -45.37 6.09
N LEU A 5 28.15 -45.19 5.08
CA LEU A 5 27.50 -43.93 4.77
C LEU A 5 26.38 -43.70 5.81
N LEU A 6 26.55 -42.76 6.71
CA LEU A 6 25.42 -42.22 7.49
C LEU A 6 24.58 -41.32 6.59
N LEU A 7 23.44 -41.82 6.16
CA LEU A 7 22.35 -40.94 5.63
C LEU A 7 21.68 -40.28 6.85
N SER A 8 21.89 -38.98 7.01
CA SER A 8 21.09 -38.18 7.91
C SER A 8 19.69 -37.96 7.27
N LEU A 9 18.72 -38.74 7.74
CA LEU A 9 17.31 -38.42 7.52
C LEU A 9 17.01 -37.09 8.25
N LEU A 10 16.92 -35.98 7.52
CA LEU A 10 16.18 -34.82 8.01
C LEU A 10 14.70 -35.25 8.07
N ALA A 11 14.23 -35.53 9.29
CA ALA A 11 12.83 -35.66 9.56
C ALA A 11 12.18 -34.27 9.28
N ALA A 12 11.50 -34.13 8.16
CA ALA A 12 10.56 -33.04 7.95
C ALA A 12 9.47 -33.22 9.05
N LEU A 13 9.57 -32.39 10.09
CA LEU A 13 8.47 -32.25 11.04
C LEU A 13 7.22 -31.92 10.20
N PRO A 14 6.10 -32.66 10.37
CA PRO A 14 4.87 -32.26 9.76
C PRO A 14 4.56 -30.86 10.29
N LEU A 15 4.43 -29.87 9.40
CA LEU A 15 3.77 -28.62 9.70
C LEU A 15 2.39 -29.06 10.22
N LEU A 16 2.20 -29.05 11.56
CA LEU A 16 0.87 -29.20 12.15
C LEU A 16 -0.01 -28.26 11.31
N ALA A 17 -1.14 -28.76 10.85
CA ALA A 17 -2.16 -27.94 10.22
C ALA A 17 -2.50 -26.85 11.24
N ALA A 18 -1.78 -25.74 11.18
CA ALA A 18 -2.09 -24.57 11.99
C ALA A 18 -3.50 -24.18 11.57
N ASP A 19 -4.40 -24.06 12.53
CA ASP A 19 -5.74 -23.59 12.27
C ASP A 19 -5.61 -22.28 11.51
N LYS A 20 -6.18 -22.21 10.31
CA LYS A 20 -6.10 -20.99 9.49
C LYS A 20 -6.84 -19.87 10.22
N PRO A 21 -6.33 -18.62 10.20
CA PRO A 21 -6.95 -17.52 10.92
C PRO A 21 -8.39 -17.29 10.47
N LYS A 22 -9.27 -16.97 11.41
CA LYS A 22 -10.67 -16.61 11.09
C LYS A 22 -10.80 -15.30 10.36
N ALA A 23 -9.84 -14.38 10.56
CA ALA A 23 -9.72 -13.15 9.82
C ALA A 23 -8.28 -12.93 9.36
N ILE A 24 -8.12 -12.45 8.13
CA ILE A 24 -6.88 -11.90 7.60
C ILE A 24 -7.15 -10.45 7.23
N VAL A 25 -6.43 -9.52 7.81
CA VAL A 25 -6.57 -8.09 7.54
C VAL A 25 -5.23 -7.52 7.08
N ILE A 26 -5.24 -6.87 5.93
CA ILE A 26 -4.15 -5.99 5.50
C ILE A 26 -4.64 -4.55 5.66
N PHE A 27 -4.06 -3.84 6.63
CA PHE A 27 -4.26 -2.41 6.84
C PHE A 27 -3.12 -1.68 6.12
N LEU A 28 -3.41 -1.15 4.94
CA LEU A 28 -2.45 -0.51 4.05
C LEU A 28 -2.63 1.00 4.12
N THR A 29 -1.62 1.68 4.62
CA THR A 29 -1.58 3.15 4.62
C THR A 29 -1.04 3.69 3.29
N ASP A 30 -1.17 4.98 3.08
CA ASP A 30 -0.77 5.70 1.88
C ASP A 30 0.29 6.74 2.22
N ASP A 31 1.48 6.66 1.62
CA ASP A 31 2.62 7.57 1.84
C ASP A 31 3.13 7.65 3.29
N LEU A 32 2.87 6.65 4.13
CA LEU A 32 3.36 6.63 5.51
C LEU A 32 4.85 6.26 5.54
N GLY A 33 5.65 7.14 6.10
CA GLY A 33 7.08 6.93 6.26
C GLY A 33 7.42 5.98 7.40
N TYR A 34 8.62 5.40 7.32
CA TYR A 34 9.14 4.49 8.36
C TYR A 34 9.15 5.16 9.74
N HIS A 35 9.42 6.45 9.84
CA HIS A 35 9.55 7.21 11.09
C HIS A 35 8.41 8.20 11.33
N ASP A 36 7.23 7.98 10.75
CA ASP A 36 6.06 8.86 10.95
C ASP A 36 5.26 8.55 12.21
N THR A 37 5.45 7.37 12.83
CA THR A 37 4.66 6.91 13.95
C THR A 37 5.50 6.59 15.19
N SER A 38 4.88 6.67 16.37
CA SER A 38 5.55 6.37 17.63
C SER A 38 6.01 4.91 17.74
N ALA A 39 5.31 3.96 17.11
CA ALA A 39 5.73 2.57 17.02
C ALA A 39 7.10 2.39 16.32
N TYR A 40 7.51 3.37 15.52
CA TYR A 40 8.81 3.42 14.84
C TYR A 40 9.69 4.62 15.28
N GLY A 41 9.42 5.17 16.47
CA GLY A 41 10.29 6.12 17.16
C GLY A 41 9.94 7.60 16.96
N CYS A 42 8.84 7.96 16.30
CA CYS A 42 8.38 9.33 16.21
C CYS A 42 7.67 9.79 17.49
N GLU A 43 8.27 10.67 18.26
CA GLU A 43 7.66 11.18 19.50
C GLU A 43 6.57 12.25 19.27
N LYS A 44 6.52 12.84 18.07
CA LYS A 44 5.65 14.00 17.76
C LYS A 44 4.24 13.62 17.27
N ALA A 45 4.05 12.38 16.86
CA ALA A 45 2.78 11.82 16.40
C ALA A 45 2.47 10.53 17.18
N PRO A 46 1.95 10.62 18.41
CA PRO A 46 1.64 9.43 19.22
C PRO A 46 0.50 8.64 18.58
N CYS A 47 0.75 7.37 18.31
CA CYS A 47 -0.18 6.43 17.68
C CYS A 47 -0.48 5.25 18.64
N PRO A 48 -1.30 5.47 19.68
CA PRO A 48 -1.48 4.49 20.75
C PRO A 48 -2.12 3.18 20.31
N ASN A 49 -2.90 3.17 19.23
CA ASN A 49 -3.46 1.94 18.68
C ASN A 49 -2.41 1.14 17.92
N LEU A 50 -1.52 1.81 17.19
CA LEU A 50 -0.41 1.18 16.49
C LEU A 50 0.67 0.68 17.46
N GLU A 51 0.97 1.45 18.53
CA GLU A 51 1.84 1.01 19.63
C GLU A 51 1.30 -0.28 20.26
N ARG A 52 0.00 -0.31 20.58
CA ARG A 52 -0.64 -1.54 21.11
C ARG A 52 -0.59 -2.70 20.12
N LEU A 53 -0.68 -2.44 18.80
CA LEU A 53 -0.50 -3.48 17.80
C LEU A 53 0.93 -4.01 17.81
N ALA A 54 1.93 -3.13 17.91
CA ALA A 54 3.35 -3.49 18.01
C ALA A 54 3.66 -4.30 19.29
N ASP A 55 3.11 -3.88 20.42
CA ASP A 55 3.25 -4.59 21.70
C ASP A 55 2.64 -5.99 21.67
N GLN A 56 1.60 -6.20 20.89
CA GLN A 56 0.90 -7.49 20.73
C GLN A 56 1.41 -8.32 19.55
N GLY A 57 2.30 -7.76 18.73
CA GLY A 57 2.77 -8.36 17.49
C GLY A 57 4.28 -8.36 17.33
N LEU A 58 4.69 -8.60 16.10
CA LEU A 58 6.07 -8.60 15.63
C LEU A 58 6.28 -7.38 14.70
N THR A 59 7.23 -6.52 15.08
CA THR A 59 7.62 -5.33 14.31
C THR A 59 8.81 -5.68 13.42
N PHE A 60 8.63 -5.53 12.10
CA PHE A 60 9.72 -5.76 11.15
C PHE A 60 10.52 -4.48 10.92
N THR A 61 11.84 -4.63 10.89
CA THR A 61 12.78 -3.53 10.63
C THR A 61 13.33 -3.55 9.21
N ASP A 62 13.05 -4.61 8.43
CA ASP A 62 13.56 -4.80 7.07
C ASP A 62 12.48 -5.33 6.12
N ALA A 63 11.37 -4.56 6.01
CA ALA A 63 10.24 -4.91 5.15
C ALA A 63 10.03 -3.82 4.07
N HIS A 64 9.76 -4.25 2.84
CA HIS A 64 9.78 -3.40 1.66
C HIS A 64 8.53 -3.52 0.80
N SER A 65 8.06 -2.38 0.31
CA SER A 65 7.25 -2.32 -0.90
C SER A 65 8.12 -2.62 -2.12
N THR A 66 7.51 -3.00 -3.23
CA THR A 66 8.24 -3.30 -4.46
C THR A 66 8.51 -2.07 -5.32
N HIS A 67 7.82 -0.98 -5.01
CA HIS A 67 7.90 0.27 -5.77
C HIS A 67 7.71 1.46 -4.84
N SER A 68 8.41 2.55 -5.12
CA SER A 68 8.31 3.79 -4.35
C SER A 68 7.09 4.67 -4.71
N VAL A 69 6.05 4.08 -5.32
CA VAL A 69 4.80 4.76 -5.71
C VAL A 69 3.61 3.81 -5.59
N CYS A 70 2.46 4.36 -5.24
CA CYS A 70 1.26 3.64 -4.83
C CYS A 70 0.70 2.61 -5.83
N THR A 71 0.29 3.00 -7.05
CA THR A 71 -0.33 2.05 -8.01
C THR A 71 0.53 0.83 -8.28
N PRO A 72 1.83 0.97 -8.67
CA PRO A 72 2.68 -0.19 -8.94
C PRO A 72 2.91 -1.06 -7.69
N SER A 73 3.05 -0.47 -6.52
CA SER A 73 3.22 -1.23 -5.27
C SER A 73 1.97 -2.05 -4.95
N ARG A 74 0.79 -1.44 -4.98
CA ARG A 74 -0.52 -2.10 -4.75
C ARG A 74 -0.77 -3.20 -5.78
N CYS A 75 -0.41 -2.97 -7.05
CA CYS A 75 -0.47 -3.97 -8.11
C CYS A 75 0.39 -5.20 -7.76
N SER A 76 1.64 -4.99 -7.36
CA SER A 76 2.56 -6.08 -7.00
C SER A 76 2.06 -6.88 -5.80
N LEU A 77 1.55 -6.20 -4.75
CA LEU A 77 1.00 -6.83 -3.55
C LEU A 77 -0.15 -7.79 -3.89
N LEU A 78 -1.11 -7.34 -4.72
CA LEU A 78 -2.30 -8.13 -5.04
C LEU A 78 -2.06 -9.22 -6.10
N THR A 79 -1.05 -9.06 -6.96
CA THR A 79 -0.80 -9.98 -8.09
C THR A 79 0.36 -10.95 -7.86
N GLY A 80 1.20 -10.74 -6.83
CA GLY A 80 2.44 -11.51 -6.64
C GLY A 80 3.41 -11.38 -7.81
N GLN A 81 3.35 -10.25 -8.55
CA GLN A 81 4.21 -9.95 -9.69
C GLN A 81 4.70 -8.50 -9.61
N TYR A 82 5.97 -8.27 -9.90
CA TYR A 82 6.50 -6.91 -9.99
C TYR A 82 5.79 -6.09 -11.07
N ALA A 83 5.30 -4.91 -10.69
CA ALA A 83 4.52 -4.04 -11.58
C ALA A 83 5.30 -3.56 -12.81
N TRP A 84 6.62 -3.43 -12.72
CA TRP A 84 7.46 -3.04 -13.84
C TRP A 84 7.46 -4.06 -15.00
N ARG A 85 7.10 -5.33 -14.75
CA ARG A 85 6.94 -6.33 -15.83
C ARG A 85 5.81 -5.98 -16.81
N ASN A 86 4.80 -5.28 -16.32
CA ASN A 86 3.64 -4.83 -17.11
C ASN A 86 3.65 -3.33 -17.39
N ASN A 87 4.77 -2.64 -17.11
CA ASN A 87 4.88 -1.18 -17.22
C ASN A 87 3.78 -0.43 -16.47
N THR A 88 3.35 -0.95 -15.34
CA THR A 88 2.30 -0.32 -14.51
C THR A 88 2.86 0.94 -13.87
N ASN A 89 2.26 2.09 -14.18
CA ASN A 89 2.60 3.41 -13.64
C ASN A 89 1.47 3.92 -12.75
N ILE A 90 1.59 5.15 -12.23
CA ILE A 90 0.51 5.86 -11.53
C ILE A 90 -0.68 6.00 -12.47
N LEU A 91 -1.87 5.74 -11.96
CA LEU A 91 -3.11 5.78 -12.71
C LEU A 91 -3.96 6.99 -12.33
N ASP A 92 -4.63 7.57 -13.31
CA ASP A 92 -5.69 8.54 -13.10
C ASP A 92 -6.99 7.85 -12.65
N GLY A 93 -7.96 8.63 -12.16
CA GLY A 93 -9.21 8.08 -11.64
C GLY A 93 -10.08 7.39 -12.70
N ASP A 94 -9.95 7.76 -13.98
CA ASP A 94 -10.65 7.12 -15.12
C ASP A 94 -9.83 6.02 -15.81
N ALA A 95 -8.65 5.69 -15.27
CA ALA A 95 -7.78 4.67 -15.82
C ALA A 95 -8.43 3.29 -15.83
N LYS A 96 -8.02 2.46 -16.78
CA LYS A 96 -8.52 1.09 -16.91
C LYS A 96 -7.83 0.16 -15.91
N LEU A 97 -8.55 -0.93 -15.56
CA LEU A 97 -8.07 -1.91 -14.58
C LEU A 97 -6.70 -2.45 -15.00
N ALA A 98 -5.69 -2.22 -14.15
CA ALA A 98 -4.31 -2.66 -14.33
C ALA A 98 -4.08 -4.11 -13.87
N LEU A 99 -5.01 -4.68 -13.09
CA LEU A 99 -4.89 -6.04 -12.57
C LEU A 99 -5.47 -7.06 -13.56
N PRO A 100 -4.94 -8.29 -13.61
CA PRO A 100 -5.62 -9.41 -14.23
C PRO A 100 -6.89 -9.73 -13.45
N THR A 101 -7.96 -10.13 -14.14
CA THR A 101 -9.11 -10.76 -13.49
C THR A 101 -8.74 -12.15 -12.95
N LYS A 102 -9.52 -12.67 -12.02
CA LYS A 102 -9.29 -13.99 -11.42
C LYS A 102 -9.35 -15.14 -12.43
N GLU A 103 -10.10 -14.97 -13.53
CA GLU A 103 -10.17 -15.90 -14.65
C GLU A 103 -8.89 -15.87 -15.51
N GLU A 104 -8.28 -14.70 -15.65
CA GLU A 104 -7.02 -14.55 -16.38
C GLU A 104 -5.84 -15.05 -15.56
N ARG A 105 -5.78 -14.66 -14.29
CA ARG A 105 -4.77 -15.08 -13.33
C ARG A 105 -5.19 -14.77 -11.90
N ALA A 106 -5.31 -15.79 -11.07
CA ALA A 106 -5.67 -15.64 -9.68
C ALA A 106 -4.58 -14.89 -8.88
N GLY A 107 -4.90 -13.69 -8.41
CA GLY A 107 -4.11 -12.93 -7.44
C GLY A 107 -4.53 -13.22 -6.00
N LEU A 108 -3.98 -12.47 -5.05
CA LEU A 108 -4.25 -12.64 -3.62
C LEU A 108 -5.76 -12.70 -3.27
N PRO A 109 -6.62 -11.78 -3.77
CA PRO A 109 -8.04 -11.84 -3.40
C PRO A 109 -8.73 -13.13 -3.84
N ALA A 110 -8.46 -13.58 -5.07
CA ALA A 110 -9.03 -14.82 -5.60
C ALA A 110 -8.52 -16.07 -4.85
N LEU A 111 -7.25 -16.06 -4.40
CA LEU A 111 -6.70 -17.12 -3.56
C LEU A 111 -7.38 -17.16 -2.19
N MET A 112 -7.69 -16.00 -1.62
CA MET A 112 -8.44 -15.93 -0.35
C MET A 112 -9.91 -16.40 -0.52
N GLN A 113 -10.57 -16.08 -1.64
CA GLN A 113 -11.87 -16.68 -1.97
C GLN A 113 -11.77 -18.21 -2.06
N LYS A 114 -10.76 -18.73 -2.76
CA LYS A 114 -10.51 -20.18 -2.87
C LYS A 114 -10.30 -20.82 -1.50
N ALA A 115 -9.68 -20.10 -0.56
CA ALA A 115 -9.52 -20.54 0.83
C ALA A 115 -10.82 -20.48 1.65
N GLY A 116 -11.91 -19.94 1.09
CA GLY A 116 -13.22 -19.83 1.74
C GLY A 116 -13.40 -18.56 2.60
N TYR A 117 -12.58 -17.54 2.40
CA TYR A 117 -12.79 -16.23 3.02
C TYR A 117 -13.81 -15.41 2.22
N ARG A 118 -14.69 -14.69 2.94
CA ARG A 118 -15.42 -13.56 2.36
C ARG A 118 -14.47 -12.39 2.20
N THR A 119 -14.25 -11.94 0.98
CA THR A 119 -13.19 -10.97 0.65
C THR A 119 -13.75 -9.57 0.46
N ALA A 120 -13.04 -8.55 0.98
CA ALA A 120 -13.43 -7.15 0.80
C ALA A 120 -12.25 -6.24 0.45
N ALA A 121 -12.49 -5.29 -0.48
CA ALA A 121 -11.64 -4.14 -0.75
C ALA A 121 -12.34 -2.86 -0.28
N ILE A 122 -11.75 -2.15 0.69
CA ILE A 122 -12.36 -0.94 1.26
C ILE A 122 -11.34 0.18 1.35
N GLY A 123 -11.72 1.38 0.87
CA GLY A 123 -10.89 2.59 0.85
C GLY A 123 -10.21 2.87 -0.48
N LYS A 124 -8.97 3.36 -0.49
CA LYS A 124 -8.24 3.71 -1.71
C LYS A 124 -8.02 2.48 -2.60
N TRP A 125 -8.51 2.51 -3.83
CA TRP A 125 -8.28 1.47 -4.84
C TRP A 125 -7.05 1.75 -5.69
N HIS A 126 -7.08 2.78 -6.50
CA HIS A 126 -5.99 3.28 -7.35
C HIS A 126 -5.37 2.22 -8.28
N LEU A 127 -6.17 1.30 -8.77
CA LEU A 127 -5.76 0.20 -9.66
C LEU A 127 -6.57 0.17 -10.96
N GLY A 128 -7.34 1.25 -11.23
CA GLY A 128 -8.15 1.40 -12.42
C GLY A 128 -9.46 0.60 -12.38
N LEU A 129 -10.36 0.91 -13.30
CA LEU A 129 -11.69 0.32 -13.41
C LEU A 129 -12.11 0.21 -14.87
N GLY A 130 -12.87 -0.85 -15.20
CA GLY A 130 -13.30 -1.09 -16.58
C GLY A 130 -12.17 -1.55 -17.49
N ARG A 131 -12.50 -1.80 -18.75
CA ARG A 131 -11.55 -2.21 -19.82
C ARG A 131 -11.90 -1.53 -21.15
N GLY A 132 -10.99 -1.69 -22.13
CA GLY A 132 -11.15 -1.14 -23.46
C GLY A 132 -10.75 0.33 -23.55
N ASN A 133 -11.06 0.99 -24.67
CA ASN A 133 -10.58 2.34 -24.98
C ASN A 133 -11.66 3.42 -24.79
N GLN A 134 -12.87 3.04 -24.41
CA GLN A 134 -13.93 4.01 -24.16
C GLN A 134 -13.78 4.61 -22.75
N PRO A 135 -14.14 5.87 -22.54
CA PRO A 135 -14.22 6.47 -21.21
C PRO A 135 -15.06 5.60 -20.26
N THR A 136 -14.76 5.63 -18.98
CA THR A 136 -15.54 4.93 -17.97
C THR A 136 -16.89 5.63 -17.81
N ASP A 137 -18.00 4.86 -17.94
CA ASP A 137 -19.34 5.38 -17.66
C ASP A 137 -19.62 5.32 -16.15
N TRP A 138 -19.45 6.45 -15.48
CA TRP A 138 -19.66 6.61 -14.05
C TRP A 138 -21.13 6.55 -13.63
N ASN A 139 -22.04 6.52 -14.58
CA ASN A 139 -23.50 6.55 -14.37
C ASN A 139 -24.14 5.15 -14.45
N SER A 140 -23.33 4.13 -14.67
CA SER A 140 -23.76 2.73 -14.73
C SER A 140 -22.84 1.86 -13.85
N HIS A 141 -23.15 0.57 -13.82
CA HIS A 141 -22.29 -0.41 -13.14
C HIS A 141 -20.99 -0.61 -13.91
N ILE A 142 -19.86 -0.40 -13.25
CA ILE A 142 -18.52 -0.44 -13.85
C ILE A 142 -17.91 -1.82 -13.63
N THR A 143 -17.54 -2.49 -14.74
CA THR A 143 -16.89 -3.79 -14.76
C THR A 143 -15.86 -3.84 -15.90
N PRO A 144 -14.73 -4.59 -15.77
CA PRO A 144 -14.23 -5.22 -14.54
C PRO A 144 -13.76 -4.23 -13.48
N GLY A 145 -13.77 -4.69 -12.23
CA GLY A 145 -13.32 -3.96 -11.05
C GLY A 145 -12.87 -4.91 -9.94
N PRO A 146 -13.01 -4.54 -8.67
CA PRO A 146 -12.63 -5.39 -7.54
C PRO A 146 -13.28 -6.78 -7.55
N ALA A 147 -14.54 -6.90 -8.02
CA ALA A 147 -15.26 -8.17 -8.07
C ALA A 147 -14.58 -9.19 -8.99
N GLU A 148 -14.13 -8.75 -10.17
CA GLU A 148 -13.44 -9.59 -11.15
C GLU A 148 -12.01 -9.92 -10.74
N VAL A 149 -11.42 -9.15 -9.83
CA VAL A 149 -10.11 -9.44 -9.23
C VAL A 149 -10.22 -10.49 -8.11
N GLY A 150 -11.41 -10.65 -7.52
CA GLY A 150 -11.69 -11.64 -6.48
C GLY A 150 -12.12 -11.05 -5.13
N PHE A 151 -12.75 -9.88 -5.12
CA PHE A 151 -13.38 -9.33 -3.92
C PHE A 151 -14.90 -9.52 -3.97
N ASP A 152 -15.49 -10.16 -2.95
CA ASP A 152 -16.94 -10.35 -2.83
C ASP A 152 -17.66 -9.05 -2.51
N TYR A 153 -16.95 -8.11 -1.89
CA TYR A 153 -17.44 -6.81 -1.49
C TYR A 153 -16.43 -5.73 -1.80
N SER A 154 -16.89 -4.57 -2.23
CA SER A 154 -16.03 -3.39 -2.35
C SER A 154 -16.76 -2.09 -1.98
N PHE A 155 -16.03 -1.21 -1.26
CA PHE A 155 -16.41 0.18 -1.04
C PHE A 155 -15.17 1.04 -1.20
N ILE A 156 -15.01 1.64 -2.38
CA ILE A 156 -13.73 2.19 -2.80
C ILE A 156 -13.81 3.64 -3.28
N MET A 157 -12.68 4.33 -3.16
CA MET A 157 -12.32 5.50 -3.95
C MET A 157 -11.60 5.02 -5.21
N ALA A 158 -11.97 5.54 -6.39
CA ALA A 158 -11.40 5.05 -7.66
C ALA A 158 -9.88 5.20 -7.74
N ALA A 159 -9.36 6.34 -7.27
CA ALA A 159 -7.92 6.65 -7.20
C ALA A 159 -7.55 7.24 -5.82
N THR A 160 -6.90 8.38 -5.79
CA THR A 160 -6.51 9.15 -4.62
C THR A 160 -7.48 10.33 -4.40
N ALA A 161 -7.47 10.93 -3.23
CA ALA A 161 -8.36 12.06 -2.94
C ALA A 161 -8.06 13.32 -3.76
N ASP A 162 -6.83 13.47 -4.25
CA ASP A 162 -6.43 14.58 -5.13
C ASP A 162 -6.96 14.47 -6.57
N ARG A 163 -7.60 13.35 -6.96
CA ARG A 163 -8.06 13.06 -8.33
C ARG A 163 -9.57 12.92 -8.43
N VAL A 164 -10.12 13.39 -9.56
CA VAL A 164 -11.50 13.10 -9.90
C VAL A 164 -11.64 11.64 -10.41
N PRO A 165 -12.80 10.97 -10.22
CA PRO A 165 -14.02 11.44 -9.57
C PRO A 165 -13.95 11.37 -8.04
N CYS A 166 -14.45 12.40 -7.38
CA CYS A 166 -14.49 12.47 -5.92
C CYS A 166 -15.76 11.82 -5.36
N VAL A 167 -15.95 10.54 -5.63
CA VAL A 167 -17.14 9.74 -5.26
C VAL A 167 -16.73 8.37 -4.75
N TYR A 168 -17.58 7.77 -3.92
CA TYR A 168 -17.42 6.36 -3.53
C TYR A 168 -18.12 5.43 -4.51
N LEU A 169 -17.52 4.26 -4.73
CA LEU A 169 -18.16 3.16 -5.45
C LEU A 169 -18.40 2.00 -4.48
N ARG A 170 -19.61 1.45 -4.49
CA ARG A 170 -19.96 0.20 -3.80
C ARG A 170 -20.27 -0.86 -4.83
N ASN A 171 -19.47 -1.94 -4.82
CA ASN A 171 -19.64 -3.07 -5.73
C ASN A 171 -19.81 -2.65 -7.20
N GLY A 172 -18.94 -1.73 -7.66
CA GLY A 172 -18.92 -1.27 -9.06
C GLY A 172 -19.89 -0.14 -9.41
N SER A 173 -20.70 0.37 -8.48
CA SER A 173 -21.65 1.47 -8.76
C SER A 173 -21.38 2.66 -7.85
N VAL A 174 -21.54 3.88 -8.40
CA VAL A 174 -21.39 5.12 -7.63
C VAL A 174 -22.49 5.22 -6.56
N VAL A 175 -22.09 5.52 -5.34
CA VAL A 175 -23.00 5.67 -4.19
C VAL A 175 -23.69 7.03 -4.25
N ASN A 176 -24.99 7.07 -3.97
CA ASN A 176 -25.82 8.29 -3.95
C ASN A 176 -25.88 9.06 -5.28
N LEU A 177 -25.65 8.39 -6.41
CA LEU A 177 -25.77 9.02 -7.72
C LEU A 177 -27.22 9.45 -8.00
N ASP A 178 -27.41 10.74 -8.34
CA ASP A 178 -28.67 11.22 -8.90
C ASP A 178 -28.64 11.04 -10.42
N PRO A 179 -29.53 10.21 -11.03
CA PRO A 179 -29.58 10.05 -12.50
C PRO A 179 -29.89 11.34 -13.26
N LYS A 180 -30.41 12.36 -12.59
CA LYS A 180 -30.69 13.69 -13.19
C LYS A 180 -29.46 14.60 -13.22
N ASP A 181 -28.41 14.25 -12.50
CA ASP A 181 -27.14 14.97 -12.42
C ASP A 181 -25.97 14.03 -12.73
N PRO A 182 -25.84 13.58 -14.00
CA PRO A 182 -24.87 12.56 -14.40
C PRO A 182 -23.43 13.06 -14.28
N ILE A 183 -22.55 12.17 -13.80
CA ILE A 183 -21.11 12.40 -13.68
C ILE A 183 -20.46 12.38 -15.06
N ARG A 184 -19.62 13.39 -15.32
CA ARG A 184 -18.70 13.45 -16.45
C ARG A 184 -17.30 13.78 -15.97
N ILE A 185 -16.31 13.07 -16.50
CA ILE A 185 -14.88 13.22 -16.17
C ILE A 185 -14.09 13.47 -17.45
N ASP A 186 -13.12 14.37 -17.39
CA ASP A 186 -12.12 14.58 -18.43
C ASP A 186 -10.79 15.01 -17.77
N TYR A 187 -9.70 14.37 -18.12
CA TYR A 187 -8.36 14.72 -17.59
C TYR A 187 -7.61 15.74 -18.46
N ARG A 188 -8.25 16.24 -19.53
CA ARG A 188 -7.60 17.13 -20.51
C ARG A 188 -8.36 18.45 -20.74
N LYS A 189 -9.68 18.44 -20.60
CA LYS A 189 -10.51 19.58 -20.98
C LYS A 189 -11.54 19.90 -19.91
N PRO A 190 -11.69 21.20 -19.54
CA PRO A 190 -12.72 21.64 -18.62
C PRO A 190 -14.12 21.49 -19.24
N PHE A 191 -15.12 21.37 -18.38
CA PHE A 191 -16.53 21.42 -18.76
C PHE A 191 -17.03 22.87 -18.78
N PRO A 192 -18.00 23.22 -19.66
CA PRO A 192 -18.59 24.56 -19.67
C PRO A 192 -19.18 24.91 -18.28
N GLY A 193 -18.76 26.05 -17.73
CA GLY A 193 -19.22 26.55 -16.43
C GLY A 193 -18.58 25.83 -15.23
N GLU A 194 -17.56 25.01 -15.44
CA GLU A 194 -16.78 24.42 -14.38
C GLU A 194 -16.04 25.49 -13.57
N VAL A 195 -15.92 25.27 -12.25
CA VAL A 195 -15.17 26.13 -11.33
C VAL A 195 -13.86 25.46 -10.99
N THR A 196 -12.76 26.10 -11.38
CA THR A 196 -11.40 25.54 -11.21
C THR A 196 -10.58 26.31 -10.17
N GLY A 197 -9.59 25.66 -9.56
CA GLY A 197 -8.67 26.29 -8.62
C GLY A 197 -7.76 27.31 -9.27
N GLU A 198 -7.49 27.17 -10.58
CA GLU A 198 -6.75 28.14 -11.38
C GLU A 198 -7.51 29.45 -11.55
N GLU A 199 -8.81 29.39 -11.84
CA GLU A 199 -9.64 30.58 -12.09
C GLU A 199 -10.21 31.19 -10.82
N HIS A 200 -10.44 30.37 -9.77
CA HIS A 200 -11.11 30.76 -8.53
C HIS A 200 -10.34 30.36 -7.26
N PRO A 201 -9.07 30.81 -7.09
CA PRO A 201 -8.26 30.45 -5.91
C PRO A 201 -8.85 30.97 -4.58
N GLU A 202 -9.73 31.96 -4.61
CA GLU A 202 -10.43 32.51 -3.44
C GLU A 202 -11.44 31.54 -2.83
N LEU A 203 -11.88 30.52 -3.58
CA LEU A 203 -12.82 29.49 -3.11
C LEU A 203 -12.14 28.31 -2.41
N LEU A 204 -10.80 28.29 -2.41
CA LEU A 204 -10.04 27.18 -1.86
C LEU A 204 -9.80 27.32 -0.35
N LYS A 205 -9.93 26.22 0.39
CA LYS A 205 -9.38 26.08 1.74
C LYS A 205 -7.88 26.37 1.70
N LYS A 206 -7.31 26.88 2.81
CA LYS A 206 -5.88 27.23 2.87
C LYS A 206 -4.97 26.08 2.43
N TRP A 207 -5.24 24.88 2.95
CA TRP A 207 -4.49 23.64 2.63
C TRP A 207 -4.92 22.95 1.33
N GLY A 208 -6.03 23.35 0.75
CA GLY A 208 -6.50 22.88 -0.54
C GLY A 208 -5.96 23.66 -1.74
N ARG A 209 -5.06 24.64 -1.51
CA ARG A 209 -4.45 25.43 -2.59
C ARG A 209 -3.39 24.62 -3.31
N PRO A 210 -3.40 24.62 -4.66
CA PRO A 210 -2.42 23.90 -5.46
C PRO A 210 -1.03 24.54 -5.36
N ALA A 211 0.00 23.68 -5.37
CA ALA A 211 1.40 24.06 -5.53
C ALA A 211 1.84 24.01 -7.00
N ASP A 212 1.06 23.38 -7.87
CA ASP A 212 1.35 23.19 -9.28
C ASP A 212 0.08 23.18 -10.15
N HIS A 213 0.24 23.23 -11.48
CA HIS A 213 -0.86 23.23 -12.43
C HIS A 213 -1.53 21.88 -12.68
N GLN A 214 -1.11 20.81 -12.01
CA GLN A 214 -1.80 19.52 -12.07
C GLN A 214 -2.97 19.49 -11.11
N HIS A 215 -2.81 20.07 -9.90
CA HIS A 215 -3.78 20.07 -8.82
C HIS A 215 -4.71 21.29 -8.83
N ASP A 216 -4.80 22.07 -9.88
CA ASP A 216 -5.54 23.33 -9.95
C ASP A 216 -6.86 23.27 -10.74
N LYS A 217 -7.38 22.06 -11.05
CA LYS A 217 -8.60 21.87 -11.84
C LYS A 217 -9.86 21.94 -10.97
N THR A 218 -10.84 21.07 -11.16
CA THR A 218 -12.15 21.14 -10.48
C THR A 218 -12.04 21.34 -8.97
N ILE A 219 -12.78 22.29 -8.41
CA ILE A 219 -12.90 22.50 -6.97
C ILE A 219 -14.02 21.61 -6.42
N ILE A 220 -13.69 20.74 -5.46
CA ILE A 220 -14.64 19.91 -4.72
C ILE A 220 -14.34 20.06 -3.24
N ASP A 221 -15.34 20.42 -2.44
CA ASP A 221 -15.24 20.66 -0.99
C ASP A 221 -14.14 21.70 -0.62
N GLY A 222 -13.95 22.72 -1.48
CA GLY A 222 -12.95 23.77 -1.28
C GLY A 222 -11.51 23.35 -1.53
N ILE A 223 -11.29 22.24 -2.24
CA ILE A 223 -9.99 21.70 -2.62
C ILE A 223 -9.97 21.47 -4.13
N SER A 224 -8.97 21.99 -4.83
CA SER A 224 -8.80 21.76 -6.26
C SER A 224 -8.19 20.40 -6.53
N ARG A 225 -8.52 19.79 -7.66
CA ARG A 225 -8.17 18.38 -7.98
C ARG A 225 -7.34 18.26 -9.25
N ILE A 226 -6.78 17.09 -9.47
CA ILE A 226 -6.27 16.66 -10.77
C ILE A 226 -7.45 16.17 -11.61
N GLY A 227 -7.62 16.75 -12.82
CA GLY A 227 -8.71 16.43 -13.73
C GLY A 227 -9.97 17.26 -13.52
N HIS A 228 -10.88 17.15 -14.48
CA HIS A 228 -12.11 17.91 -14.60
C HIS A 228 -13.32 17.02 -14.33
N MET A 229 -14.27 17.52 -13.56
CA MET A 229 -15.50 16.81 -13.19
C MET A 229 -16.71 17.73 -13.27
N SER A 230 -17.82 17.17 -13.76
CA SER A 230 -19.11 17.87 -13.79
C SER A 230 -20.21 16.89 -13.43
N GLY A 231 -21.21 17.37 -12.69
CA GLY A 231 -22.32 16.55 -12.20
C GLY A 231 -21.96 15.68 -10.98
N GLY A 232 -22.90 14.81 -10.59
CA GLY A 232 -22.74 13.91 -9.45
C GLY A 232 -22.76 14.61 -8.10
N THR A 233 -23.34 15.79 -7.98
CA THR A 233 -23.31 16.64 -6.78
C THR A 233 -23.72 15.90 -5.51
N ALA A 234 -24.76 15.05 -5.59
CA ALA A 234 -25.25 14.28 -4.46
C ALA A 234 -24.32 13.12 -4.02
N ALA A 235 -23.41 12.71 -4.92
CA ALA A 235 -22.48 11.61 -4.69
C ALA A 235 -21.10 12.09 -4.19
N LEU A 236 -20.80 13.39 -4.26
CA LEU A 236 -19.50 13.94 -3.85
C LEU A 236 -19.23 13.67 -2.38
N TRP A 237 -18.02 13.22 -2.07
CA TRP A 237 -17.56 13.09 -0.69
C TRP A 237 -17.22 14.46 -0.08
N LYS A 238 -17.10 14.47 1.24
CA LYS A 238 -16.44 15.54 2.01
C LYS A 238 -15.10 15.04 2.49
N ASP A 239 -14.04 15.80 2.28
CA ASP A 239 -12.67 15.34 2.55
C ASP A 239 -12.45 15.06 4.05
N GLN A 240 -12.99 15.88 4.94
CA GLN A 240 -12.89 15.65 6.39
C GLN A 240 -13.57 14.36 6.86
N ASP A 241 -14.51 13.82 6.10
CA ASP A 241 -15.27 12.62 6.45
C ASP A 241 -14.70 11.35 5.79
N LEU A 242 -13.67 11.45 4.91
CA LEU A 242 -13.13 10.33 4.15
C LEU A 242 -12.72 9.16 5.05
N ALA A 243 -11.85 9.43 6.03
CA ALA A 243 -11.33 8.41 6.92
C ALA A 243 -12.44 7.72 7.72
N ASP A 244 -13.40 8.51 8.23
CA ASP A 244 -14.54 7.97 8.96
C ASP A 244 -15.45 7.14 8.07
N THR A 245 -15.78 7.62 6.87
CA THR A 245 -16.70 6.95 5.95
C THR A 245 -16.16 5.58 5.51
N ILE A 246 -14.88 5.49 5.13
CA ILE A 246 -14.29 4.20 4.74
C ILE A 246 -14.13 3.26 5.94
N THR A 247 -13.82 3.80 7.13
CA THR A 247 -13.70 3.00 8.35
C THR A 247 -15.06 2.47 8.83
N ASP A 248 -16.11 3.28 8.77
CA ASP A 248 -17.48 2.86 9.11
C ASP A 248 -17.96 1.75 8.18
N ASP A 249 -17.63 1.82 6.89
CA ASP A 249 -17.96 0.77 5.93
C ASP A 249 -17.19 -0.53 6.22
N ALA A 250 -15.92 -0.44 6.61
CA ALA A 250 -15.13 -1.59 7.03
C ALA A 250 -15.68 -2.22 8.32
N VAL A 251 -16.02 -1.41 9.32
CA VAL A 251 -16.67 -1.87 10.57
C VAL A 251 -17.99 -2.57 10.26
N ARG A 252 -18.78 -2.01 9.37
CA ARG A 252 -20.05 -2.63 8.91
C ARG A 252 -19.80 -3.99 8.26
N PHE A 253 -18.84 -4.07 7.31
CA PHE A 253 -18.46 -5.33 6.65
C PHE A 253 -18.03 -6.40 7.66
N ILE A 254 -17.21 -6.05 8.66
CA ILE A 254 -16.76 -6.96 9.72
C ILE A 254 -17.95 -7.49 10.51
N LYS A 255 -18.85 -6.62 10.98
CA LYS A 255 -20.05 -6.98 11.76
C LYS A 255 -21.01 -7.86 10.97
N GLU A 256 -21.27 -7.53 9.69
CA GLU A 256 -22.14 -8.31 8.80
C GLU A 256 -21.54 -9.69 8.43
N SER A 257 -20.22 -9.84 8.61
CA SER A 257 -19.51 -11.09 8.30
C SER A 257 -19.31 -11.99 9.52
N ALA A 258 -19.77 -11.59 10.70
CA ALA A 258 -19.57 -12.33 11.94
C ALA A 258 -19.89 -13.83 11.78
N GLY A 259 -18.99 -14.69 12.24
CA GLY A 259 -19.10 -16.14 12.11
C GLY A 259 -18.66 -16.73 10.77
N LYS A 260 -18.19 -15.92 9.81
CA LYS A 260 -17.60 -16.39 8.54
C LYS A 260 -16.12 -15.98 8.50
N PRO A 261 -15.22 -16.77 7.88
CA PRO A 261 -13.86 -16.30 7.64
C PRO A 261 -13.85 -15.06 6.73
N ILE A 262 -13.02 -14.05 7.05
CA ILE A 262 -12.93 -12.82 6.25
C ILE A 262 -11.48 -12.52 5.83
N PHE A 263 -11.34 -11.99 4.62
CA PHE A 263 -10.14 -11.30 4.15
C PHE A 263 -10.49 -9.84 3.85
N LEU A 264 -9.89 -8.92 4.61
CA LEU A 264 -10.11 -7.49 4.45
C LEU A 264 -8.84 -6.80 3.96
N TYR A 265 -8.88 -6.26 2.75
CA TYR A 265 -7.91 -5.34 2.20
C TYR A 265 -8.41 -3.92 2.45
N PHE A 266 -7.99 -3.34 3.57
CA PHE A 266 -8.37 -2.00 4.00
C PHE A 266 -7.26 -1.02 3.67
N CYS A 267 -7.57 0.00 2.87
CA CYS A 267 -6.63 0.99 2.39
C CYS A 267 -7.04 2.38 2.85
N THR A 268 -6.26 3.01 3.73
CA THR A 268 -6.52 4.40 4.09
C THR A 268 -6.24 5.34 2.90
N ASN A 269 -6.83 6.54 2.90
CA ASN A 269 -6.33 7.65 2.09
C ASN A 269 -5.20 8.38 2.83
N ASP A 270 -5.22 8.34 4.17
CA ASP A 270 -4.20 8.95 5.00
C ASP A 270 -2.88 8.17 4.88
N ILE A 271 -1.80 8.89 4.74
CA ILE A 271 -1.53 10.30 4.95
C ILE A 271 -1.29 11.06 3.64
N HIS A 272 -1.77 10.53 2.51
CA HIS A 272 -1.66 11.13 1.18
C HIS A 272 -2.40 12.50 1.12
N VAL A 273 -1.96 13.35 0.23
CA VAL A 273 -2.61 14.63 -0.07
C VAL A 273 -3.94 14.44 -0.84
N PRO A 274 -4.86 15.41 -0.77
CA PRO A 274 -4.91 16.57 0.12
C PRO A 274 -5.17 16.13 1.56
N ARG A 275 -4.45 16.73 2.51
CA ARG A 275 -4.62 16.44 3.93
C ARG A 275 -5.70 17.35 4.51
N ASP A 276 -6.85 16.79 4.78
CA ASP A 276 -7.97 17.52 5.41
C ASP A 276 -8.50 16.72 6.62
N PRO A 277 -7.76 16.74 7.74
CA PRO A 277 -8.12 15.97 8.92
C PRO A 277 -9.49 16.39 9.46
N HIS A 278 -10.28 15.41 9.91
CA HIS A 278 -11.49 15.73 10.65
C HIS A 278 -11.16 16.63 11.85
N LYS A 279 -12.04 17.62 12.13
CA LYS A 279 -11.83 18.67 13.13
C LYS A 279 -11.35 18.18 14.50
N ARG A 280 -11.71 16.93 14.90
CA ARG A 280 -11.28 16.35 16.17
C ARG A 280 -9.78 16.09 16.26
N PHE A 281 -9.07 16.03 15.12
CA PHE A 281 -7.62 15.81 15.05
C PHE A 281 -6.83 17.09 14.75
N CYS A 282 -7.46 18.14 14.26
CA CYS A 282 -6.79 19.39 13.91
C CYS A 282 -5.99 19.97 15.08
N GLY A 283 -4.69 20.19 14.87
CA GLY A 283 -3.76 20.75 15.87
C GLY A 283 -3.48 19.83 17.05
N LYS A 284 -3.69 18.52 16.92
CA LYS A 284 -3.46 17.54 18.00
C LYS A 284 -2.07 16.91 17.96
N SER A 285 -1.39 16.94 16.81
CA SER A 285 -0.03 16.42 16.67
C SER A 285 1.04 17.52 16.83
N GLY A 286 2.30 17.09 16.97
CA GLY A 286 3.46 18.01 16.92
C GLY A 286 4.02 18.22 15.52
N LEU A 287 3.36 17.69 14.46
CA LEU A 287 3.82 17.68 13.07
C LEU A 287 2.86 18.40 12.10
N GLY A 288 2.01 19.32 12.62
CA GLY A 288 1.02 20.03 11.82
C GLY A 288 0.04 19.09 11.14
N ILE A 289 -0.47 19.50 9.98
CA ILE A 289 -1.52 18.77 9.25
C ILE A 289 -1.11 17.32 8.92
N ARG A 290 0.17 17.06 8.60
CA ARG A 290 0.68 15.71 8.35
C ARG A 290 0.52 14.80 9.56
N GLY A 291 0.93 15.29 10.75
CA GLY A 291 0.76 14.53 11.98
C GLY A 291 -0.70 14.36 12.39
N ASP A 292 -1.54 15.35 12.12
CA ASP A 292 -2.97 15.30 12.46
C ASP A 292 -3.68 14.17 11.67
N VAL A 293 -3.39 14.00 10.37
CA VAL A 293 -3.92 12.88 9.59
C VAL A 293 -3.27 11.54 9.97
N THR A 294 -2.03 11.55 10.52
CA THR A 294 -1.43 10.34 11.10
C THR A 294 -2.18 9.86 12.35
N LEU A 295 -2.60 10.79 13.22
CA LEU A 295 -3.47 10.46 14.37
C LEU A 295 -4.85 9.96 13.93
N GLN A 296 -5.39 10.52 12.85
CA GLN A 296 -6.64 10.08 12.24
C GLN A 296 -6.52 8.63 11.70
N MET A 297 -5.44 8.29 11.04
CA MET A 297 -5.13 6.93 10.59
C MET A 297 -5.06 5.95 11.78
N ASP A 298 -4.42 6.35 12.89
CA ASP A 298 -4.35 5.54 14.11
C ASP A 298 -5.72 5.28 14.73
N ASP A 299 -6.64 6.27 14.70
CA ASP A 299 -8.05 6.10 15.13
C ASP A 299 -8.77 5.05 14.25
N CYS A 300 -8.58 5.11 12.93
CA CYS A 300 -9.13 4.11 12.01
C CYS A 300 -8.66 2.70 12.35
N LEU A 301 -7.36 2.53 12.64
CA LEU A 301 -6.79 1.25 13.09
C LEU A 301 -7.45 0.77 14.37
N GLY A 302 -7.60 1.64 15.37
CA GLY A 302 -8.24 1.31 16.64
C GLY A 302 -9.68 0.84 16.47
N ARG A 303 -10.45 1.52 15.64
CA ARG A 303 -11.87 1.19 15.35
C ARG A 303 -12.03 -0.14 14.65
N ILE A 304 -11.20 -0.43 13.64
CA ILE A 304 -11.21 -1.72 12.93
C ILE A 304 -10.86 -2.86 13.89
N ARG A 305 -9.81 -2.71 14.70
CA ARG A 305 -9.42 -3.74 15.68
C ARG A 305 -10.52 -3.99 16.72
N THR A 306 -11.15 -2.92 17.22
CA THR A 306 -12.29 -3.04 18.13
C THR A 306 -13.44 -3.81 17.49
N ALA A 307 -13.79 -3.49 16.23
CA ALA A 307 -14.87 -4.17 15.52
C ALA A 307 -14.57 -5.67 15.28
N LEU A 308 -13.31 -6.04 15.01
CA LEU A 308 -12.88 -7.43 14.89
C LEU A 308 -13.10 -8.20 16.20
N THR A 309 -12.64 -7.66 17.34
CA THR A 309 -12.83 -8.29 18.66
C THR A 309 -14.32 -8.39 19.02
N GLU A 310 -15.09 -7.32 18.85
CA GLU A 310 -16.55 -7.32 19.13
C GLU A 310 -17.32 -8.31 18.25
N SER A 311 -16.79 -8.65 17.06
CA SER A 311 -17.40 -9.60 16.13
C SER A 311 -16.88 -11.05 16.29
N GLY A 312 -16.04 -11.31 17.30
CA GLY A 312 -15.52 -12.66 17.63
C GLY A 312 -14.34 -13.10 16.74
N TYR A 313 -13.61 -12.15 16.14
CA TYR A 313 -12.39 -12.40 15.37
C TYR A 313 -11.11 -12.25 16.23
N ASP A 314 -11.09 -12.89 17.42
CA ASP A 314 -9.87 -12.92 18.26
C ASP A 314 -8.73 -13.68 17.56
N ASP A 315 -9.06 -14.67 16.73
CA ASP A 315 -8.14 -15.40 15.84
C ASP A 315 -7.99 -14.64 14.51
N CYS A 316 -7.22 -13.54 14.54
CA CYS A 316 -7.01 -12.63 13.43
C CYS A 316 -5.51 -12.46 13.13
N LEU A 317 -5.12 -12.76 11.89
CA LEU A 317 -3.85 -12.34 11.33
C LEU A 317 -3.99 -10.91 10.80
N PHE A 318 -3.45 -9.95 11.54
CA PHE A 318 -3.48 -8.54 11.22
C PHE A 318 -2.11 -8.06 10.74
N ILE A 319 -2.07 -7.46 9.56
CA ILE A 319 -0.86 -6.89 8.93
C ILE A 319 -1.07 -5.39 8.76
N PHE A 320 -0.19 -4.59 9.34
CA PHE A 320 -0.12 -3.14 9.15
C PHE A 320 1.10 -2.81 8.31
N THR A 321 0.94 -2.01 7.25
CA THR A 321 2.06 -1.55 6.41
C THR A 321 1.67 -0.33 5.58
N SER A 322 2.62 0.25 4.82
CA SER A 322 2.41 1.34 3.85
C SER A 322 2.67 0.85 2.43
N ASP A 323 2.05 1.49 1.44
CA ASP A 323 2.25 1.12 0.03
C ASP A 323 3.57 1.63 -0.55
N ASN A 324 4.08 2.75 -0.08
CA ASN A 324 5.38 3.34 -0.45
C ASN A 324 5.88 4.29 0.63
N GLY A 325 7.11 4.78 0.46
CA GLY A 325 7.71 5.76 1.34
C GLY A 325 7.07 7.13 1.33
N PRO A 326 7.44 7.99 2.27
CA PRO A 326 6.80 9.28 2.49
C PRO A 326 7.17 10.32 1.44
N VAL A 327 6.26 11.29 1.30
CA VAL A 327 6.53 12.59 0.69
C VAL A 327 5.92 13.68 1.59
N ILE A 328 6.67 14.73 1.86
CA ILE A 328 6.19 15.82 2.72
C ILE A 328 5.29 16.76 1.93
N SER A 329 5.78 17.27 0.79
CA SER A 329 5.04 18.16 -0.11
C SER A 329 4.74 17.43 -1.42
N ASP A 330 3.45 17.35 -1.79
CA ASP A 330 2.99 16.62 -2.97
C ASP A 330 1.78 17.32 -3.61
N GLY A 331 2.03 18.45 -4.26
CA GLY A 331 1.03 19.15 -5.07
C GLY A 331 0.14 20.17 -4.36
N TYR A 332 0.20 20.30 -3.01
CA TYR A 332 -0.58 21.29 -2.25
C TYR A 332 0.29 22.14 -1.33
N LEU A 333 -0.19 23.38 -1.04
CA LEU A 333 0.44 24.33 -0.13
C LEU A 333 -0.13 24.17 1.30
N ASP A 334 -0.02 22.98 1.85
CA ASP A 334 -0.56 22.60 3.15
C ASP A 334 0.39 22.90 4.33
N ASN A 335 1.54 23.51 4.07
CA ASN A 335 2.61 23.83 5.02
C ASN A 335 3.22 22.62 5.76
N ALA A 336 3.04 21.40 5.27
CA ALA A 336 3.60 20.21 5.92
C ALA A 336 5.13 20.26 6.04
N ASP A 337 5.83 20.86 5.07
CA ASP A 337 7.27 21.05 5.07
C ASP A 337 7.75 22.00 6.21
N VAL A 338 6.97 23.04 6.53
CA VAL A 338 7.26 23.98 7.61
C VAL A 338 6.86 23.40 8.96
N ASP A 339 5.66 22.84 9.04
CA ASP A 339 5.04 22.39 10.30
C ASP A 339 5.68 21.10 10.82
N CYS A 340 6.27 20.28 9.95
CA CYS A 340 7.05 19.11 10.36
C CYS A 340 8.32 19.44 11.17
N LYS A 341 8.75 20.73 11.21
CA LYS A 341 9.87 21.20 12.06
C LYS A 341 11.12 20.33 11.96
N GLY A 342 11.53 20.03 10.75
CA GLY A 342 12.72 19.22 10.47
C GLY A 342 12.55 17.72 10.76
N HIS A 343 11.34 17.23 10.99
CA HIS A 343 11.05 15.79 11.05
C HIS A 343 11.37 15.14 9.70
N ASN A 344 12.15 14.05 9.74
CA ASN A 344 12.40 13.21 8.57
C ASN A 344 11.53 11.96 8.67
N PRO A 345 10.44 11.85 7.89
CA PRO A 345 9.53 10.72 7.97
C PRO A 345 10.13 9.40 7.48
N ALA A 346 11.24 9.46 6.72
CA ALA A 346 11.96 8.27 6.27
C ALA A 346 13.11 7.86 7.20
N ALA A 347 13.41 8.61 8.26
CA ALA A 347 14.55 8.31 9.12
C ALA A 347 14.59 6.86 9.61
N PRO A 348 15.78 6.24 9.70
CA PRO A 348 17.12 6.80 9.43
C PRO A 348 17.51 6.76 7.95
N TYR A 349 16.63 6.36 7.04
CA TYR A 349 16.88 6.14 5.63
C TYR A 349 16.87 7.45 4.84
N SER A 350 17.47 7.40 3.63
CA SER A 350 17.43 8.50 2.66
C SER A 350 16.34 8.27 1.60
N GLY A 351 15.92 9.35 0.96
CA GLY A 351 14.91 9.31 -0.09
C GLY A 351 13.49 9.30 0.48
N GLY A 352 12.55 8.85 -0.35
CA GLY A 352 11.14 8.80 -0.08
C GLY A 352 10.38 8.43 -1.33
N LYS A 353 9.07 8.72 -1.38
CA LYS A 353 8.19 8.52 -2.56
C LYS A 353 8.89 8.99 -3.84
N TYR A 354 8.69 8.29 -4.93
CA TYR A 354 9.34 8.48 -6.23
C TYR A 354 10.82 8.07 -6.30
N GLY A 355 11.53 7.93 -5.18
CA GLY A 355 12.94 7.61 -5.12
C GLY A 355 13.25 6.11 -5.08
N ILE A 356 14.52 5.71 -5.40
CA ILE A 356 14.95 4.30 -5.38
C ILE A 356 15.72 3.94 -4.09
N LEU A 357 16.03 4.92 -3.24
CA LEU A 357 16.73 4.68 -1.99
C LEU A 357 15.80 4.07 -0.94
N GLU A 358 16.37 3.54 0.14
CA GLU A 358 15.62 2.80 1.18
C GLU A 358 14.36 3.54 1.67
N GLY A 359 14.42 4.85 1.88
CA GLY A 359 13.28 5.66 2.30
C GLY A 359 12.09 5.64 1.33
N GLY A 360 12.28 5.21 0.07
CA GLY A 360 11.20 5.07 -0.92
C GLY A 360 10.42 3.76 -0.81
N THR A 361 11.03 2.70 -0.32
CA THR A 361 10.49 1.33 -0.35
C THR A 361 10.49 0.63 0.99
N ARG A 362 11.29 1.05 1.97
CA ARG A 362 11.35 0.44 3.29
C ARG A 362 10.23 0.96 4.17
N MET A 363 9.28 0.08 4.51
CA MET A 363 8.00 0.44 5.09
C MET A 363 7.90 0.05 6.55
N PRO A 364 7.08 0.76 7.37
CA PRO A 364 6.60 0.20 8.60
C PRO A 364 5.82 -1.09 8.31
N PHE A 365 6.10 -2.15 9.06
CA PHE A 365 5.48 -3.45 8.86
C PHE A 365 5.32 -4.16 10.21
N ILE A 366 4.08 -4.35 10.65
CA ILE A 366 3.75 -5.00 11.91
C ILE A 366 2.78 -6.13 11.65
N VAL A 367 3.06 -7.30 12.22
CA VAL A 367 2.21 -8.49 12.12
C VAL A 367 1.77 -8.90 13.51
N CYS A 368 0.46 -9.04 13.70
CA CYS A 368 -0.12 -9.53 14.95
C CYS A 368 -1.06 -10.69 14.65
N TRP A 369 -0.80 -11.83 15.28
CA TRP A 369 -1.70 -12.99 15.31
C TRP A 369 -1.53 -13.66 16.66
N PRO A 370 -2.47 -13.42 17.59
CA PRO A 370 -2.36 -13.91 18.96
C PRO A 370 -2.14 -15.44 19.04
N GLY A 371 -1.15 -15.86 19.81
CA GLY A 371 -0.78 -17.27 19.94
C GLY A 371 0.11 -17.84 18.82
N HIS A 372 0.28 -17.15 17.70
CA HIS A 372 1.07 -17.60 16.54
C HIS A 372 2.28 -16.72 16.25
N VAL A 373 2.21 -15.43 16.56
CA VAL A 373 3.27 -14.44 16.37
C VAL A 373 3.80 -13.98 17.73
N PRO A 374 5.13 -13.90 17.95
CA PRO A 374 5.68 -13.45 19.22
C PRO A 374 5.37 -11.98 19.48
N ALA A 375 4.73 -11.70 20.62
CA ALA A 375 4.32 -10.36 21.02
C ALA A 375 5.50 -9.50 21.48
N GLY A 376 5.51 -8.20 21.11
CA GLY A 376 6.48 -7.19 21.57
C GLY A 376 7.91 -7.47 21.10
N LYS A 377 8.08 -8.21 19.97
CA LYS A 377 9.39 -8.54 19.42
C LYS A 377 9.65 -7.78 18.13
N GLN A 378 10.92 -7.74 17.75
CA GLN A 378 11.36 -7.21 16.46
C GLN A 378 11.98 -8.32 15.61
N SER A 379 11.85 -8.22 14.30
CA SER A 379 12.47 -9.09 13.31
C SER A 379 13.20 -8.26 12.25
N ALA A 380 14.42 -8.67 11.94
CA ALA A 380 15.19 -8.12 10.82
C ALA A 380 15.12 -9.03 9.58
N ALA A 381 14.19 -9.99 9.55
CA ALA A 381 13.96 -10.81 8.37
C ALA A 381 13.58 -9.92 7.18
N LEU A 382 14.24 -10.14 6.05
CA LEU A 382 13.96 -9.39 4.81
C LEU A 382 12.61 -9.83 4.25
N MET A 383 11.67 -8.90 4.22
CA MET A 383 10.30 -9.12 3.72
C MET A 383 9.98 -8.22 2.52
N SER A 384 9.22 -8.74 1.58
CA SER A 384 8.70 -7.96 0.47
C SER A 384 7.19 -8.12 0.34
N GLN A 385 6.49 -7.03 0.08
CA GLN A 385 5.02 -7.06 -0.07
C GLN A 385 4.55 -7.94 -1.23
N VAL A 386 5.37 -8.16 -2.26
CA VAL A 386 5.03 -9.09 -3.35
C VAL A 386 4.83 -10.52 -2.84
N ASP A 387 5.48 -10.87 -1.73
CA ASP A 387 5.43 -12.21 -1.13
C ASP A 387 4.16 -12.46 -0.31
N LEU A 388 3.42 -11.41 0.04
CA LEU A 388 2.17 -11.55 0.79
C LEU A 388 1.16 -12.45 0.06
N SER A 389 1.11 -12.38 -1.28
CA SER A 389 0.21 -13.22 -2.07
C SER A 389 0.46 -14.72 -1.86
N ARG A 390 1.69 -15.19 -1.96
CA ARG A 390 2.03 -16.61 -1.80
C ARG A 390 2.10 -17.01 -0.32
N THR A 391 2.60 -16.12 0.53
CA THR A 391 2.71 -16.35 1.97
C THR A 391 1.35 -16.54 2.64
N LEU A 392 0.38 -15.65 2.34
CA LEU A 392 -0.97 -15.74 2.89
C LEU A 392 -1.75 -16.92 2.30
N ALA A 393 -1.53 -17.25 1.02
CA ALA A 393 -2.09 -18.46 0.42
C ALA A 393 -1.61 -19.72 1.16
N ALA A 394 -0.32 -19.81 1.46
CA ALA A 394 0.25 -20.93 2.23
C ALA A 394 -0.34 -21.01 3.65
N ILE A 395 -0.46 -19.88 4.36
CA ILE A 395 -1.10 -19.82 5.70
C ILE A 395 -2.58 -20.23 5.61
N ALA A 396 -3.27 -19.84 4.55
CA ALA A 396 -4.68 -20.18 4.33
C ALA A 396 -4.89 -21.61 3.80
N GLY A 397 -3.82 -22.39 3.59
CA GLY A 397 -3.87 -23.77 3.09
C GLY A 397 -4.21 -23.88 1.61
N VAL A 398 -3.86 -22.88 0.79
CA VAL A 398 -4.09 -22.88 -0.66
C VAL A 398 -2.81 -23.17 -1.41
N ASP A 399 -2.79 -24.24 -2.18
CA ASP A 399 -1.72 -24.53 -3.11
C ASP A 399 -1.76 -23.58 -4.31
N VAL A 400 -0.62 -22.93 -4.58
CA VAL A 400 -0.44 -21.99 -5.68
C VAL A 400 0.61 -22.53 -6.64
N PRO A 401 0.27 -22.75 -7.94
CA PRO A 401 1.24 -23.14 -8.93
C PRO A 401 2.44 -22.19 -8.99
N VAL A 402 3.63 -22.73 -9.30
CA VAL A 402 4.89 -21.96 -9.27
C VAL A 402 4.84 -20.75 -10.20
N ASP A 403 4.20 -20.88 -11.36
CA ASP A 403 4.08 -19.88 -12.41
C ASP A 403 2.94 -18.89 -12.22
N ALA A 404 1.99 -19.18 -11.31
CA ALA A 404 0.81 -18.32 -11.09
C ALA A 404 1.16 -16.97 -10.48
N LEU A 405 2.19 -16.92 -9.59
CA LEU A 405 2.66 -15.72 -8.90
C LEU A 405 4.18 -15.60 -9.11
N PRO A 406 4.64 -15.11 -10.27
CA PRO A 406 6.01 -15.33 -10.77
C PRO A 406 7.12 -14.68 -9.94
N ASP A 407 6.82 -13.63 -9.15
CA ASP A 407 7.80 -12.94 -8.33
C ASP A 407 7.57 -13.12 -6.82
N SER A 408 6.48 -13.80 -6.45
CA SER A 408 6.11 -14.03 -5.06
C SER A 408 6.71 -15.34 -4.54
N GLU A 409 7.33 -15.29 -3.38
CA GLU A 409 7.84 -16.44 -2.63
C GLU A 409 7.02 -16.64 -1.36
N ALA A 410 6.95 -17.86 -0.84
CA ALA A 410 6.25 -18.16 0.40
C ALA A 410 7.20 -18.10 1.59
N HIS A 411 6.97 -17.15 2.50
CA HIS A 411 7.77 -16.97 3.72
C HIS A 411 6.89 -16.99 5.00
N PRO A 412 6.02 -18.02 5.22
CA PRO A 412 5.15 -18.04 6.38
C PRO A 412 5.96 -18.08 7.70
N ALA A 413 7.06 -18.82 7.75
CA ALA A 413 7.91 -18.88 8.95
C ALA A 413 8.53 -17.51 9.30
N ALA A 414 8.97 -16.74 8.31
CA ALA A 414 9.50 -15.39 8.53
C ALA A 414 8.38 -14.43 8.98
N LEU A 415 7.22 -14.45 8.31
CA LEU A 415 6.07 -13.62 8.68
C LEU A 415 5.61 -13.87 10.13
N LEU A 416 5.69 -15.11 10.59
CA LEU A 416 5.30 -15.52 11.95
C LEU A 416 6.46 -15.44 12.98
N GLY A 417 7.63 -14.90 12.58
CA GLY A 417 8.78 -14.71 13.49
C GLY A 417 9.53 -16.00 13.84
N GLN A 418 9.37 -17.05 13.05
CA GLN A 418 10.02 -18.36 13.24
C GLN A 418 11.29 -18.52 12.40
N ASP A 419 11.48 -17.66 11.39
CA ASP A 419 12.67 -17.54 10.55
C ASP A 419 13.19 -16.10 10.61
N ALA A 420 14.47 -15.95 10.94
CA ALA A 420 15.12 -14.65 11.07
C ALA A 420 15.70 -14.11 9.75
N ALA A 421 15.80 -14.94 8.70
CA ALA A 421 16.41 -14.57 7.44
C ALA A 421 15.40 -13.95 6.45
N GLY A 422 14.22 -14.55 6.32
CA GLY A 422 13.24 -14.15 5.30
C GLY A 422 13.73 -14.42 3.88
N ARG A 423 13.51 -13.45 2.98
CA ARG A 423 13.87 -13.53 1.56
C ARG A 423 15.37 -13.29 1.33
N GLY A 424 15.98 -14.03 0.39
CA GLY A 424 17.41 -13.88 0.08
C GLY A 424 17.76 -12.63 -0.72
N GLU A 425 16.83 -12.16 -1.57
CA GLU A 425 17.00 -10.98 -2.41
C GLU A 425 15.65 -10.35 -2.76
N ILE A 426 15.61 -9.03 -2.95
CA ILE A 426 14.44 -8.31 -3.44
C ILE A 426 14.81 -7.39 -4.60
N VAL A 427 13.85 -7.18 -5.51
CA VAL A 427 13.95 -6.14 -6.54
C VAL A 427 12.99 -5.02 -6.18
N GLU A 428 13.52 -3.80 -6.16
CA GLU A 428 12.80 -2.58 -5.90
C GLU A 428 12.78 -1.70 -7.15
N SER A 429 11.76 -0.87 -7.28
CA SER A 429 11.60 0.05 -8.40
C SER A 429 11.27 1.45 -7.90
N GLY A 430 11.90 2.45 -8.50
CA GLY A 430 11.69 3.86 -8.16
C GLY A 430 12.57 4.76 -9.01
N GLY A 431 12.21 6.05 -9.13
CA GLY A 431 12.98 7.00 -9.93
C GLY A 431 13.18 6.55 -11.39
N GLY A 432 12.31 5.65 -11.88
CA GLY A 432 12.39 5.06 -13.22
C GLY A 432 13.57 4.09 -13.40
N THR A 433 14.12 3.52 -12.33
CA THR A 433 15.15 2.47 -12.36
C THR A 433 14.79 1.32 -11.43
N LEU A 434 15.61 0.28 -11.45
CA LEU A 434 15.49 -0.89 -10.57
C LEU A 434 16.69 -0.96 -9.65
N ALA A 435 16.48 -1.51 -8.46
CA ALA A 435 17.54 -1.88 -7.54
C ALA A 435 17.42 -3.36 -7.16
N LEU A 436 18.56 -4.01 -6.96
CA LEU A 436 18.63 -5.36 -6.37
C LEU A 436 19.25 -5.25 -4.99
N ARG A 437 18.53 -5.74 -3.98
CA ARG A 437 19.03 -5.91 -2.62
C ARG A 437 19.36 -7.37 -2.38
N GLN A 438 20.58 -7.66 -1.90
CA GLN A 438 21.03 -8.99 -1.48
C GLN A 438 21.78 -8.87 -0.14
N GLY A 439 21.18 -9.38 0.93
CA GLY A 439 21.67 -9.16 2.28
C GLY A 439 21.79 -7.66 2.60
N SER A 440 22.99 -7.17 2.98
CA SER A 440 23.23 -5.73 3.22
C SER A 440 23.63 -4.93 1.98
N TRP A 441 23.76 -5.58 0.83
CA TRP A 441 24.21 -4.89 -0.41
C TRP A 441 23.03 -4.49 -1.27
N LYS A 442 23.05 -3.22 -1.74
CA LYS A 442 22.04 -2.70 -2.67
C LYS A 442 22.71 -2.13 -3.91
N LEU A 443 22.43 -2.76 -5.05
CA LEU A 443 22.80 -2.27 -6.36
C LEU A 443 21.65 -1.47 -6.95
N VAL A 444 21.89 -0.22 -7.36
CA VAL A 444 20.95 0.60 -8.13
C VAL A 444 21.42 0.64 -9.58
N MET A 445 20.60 0.14 -10.49
CA MET A 445 20.93 0.11 -11.92
C MET A 445 21.05 1.53 -12.49
N GLY A 446 22.14 1.77 -13.22
CA GLY A 446 22.36 3.03 -13.91
C GLY A 446 21.37 3.28 -15.04
N ARG A 447 21.06 4.55 -15.31
CA ARG A 447 20.17 4.99 -16.41
C ARG A 447 20.91 5.90 -17.36
N ASN A 448 20.49 5.92 -18.62
CA ASN A 448 21.02 6.85 -19.63
C ASN A 448 22.58 6.85 -19.68
N ASN A 449 23.16 5.65 -19.74
CA ASN A 449 24.61 5.43 -19.73
C ASN A 449 25.35 5.85 -18.45
N GLN A 450 24.62 6.13 -17.37
CA GLN A 450 25.24 6.28 -16.05
C GLN A 450 25.64 4.92 -15.50
N PRO A 451 26.75 4.81 -14.74
CA PRO A 451 27.15 3.55 -14.11
C PRO A 451 26.15 3.14 -13.01
N ASP A 452 26.16 1.85 -12.70
CA ASP A 452 25.46 1.35 -11.53
C ASP A 452 26.07 1.93 -10.25
N ARG A 453 25.26 2.13 -9.22
CA ARG A 453 25.68 2.50 -7.88
C ARG A 453 25.56 1.33 -6.94
N LEU A 454 26.44 1.23 -5.97
CA LEU A 454 26.44 0.15 -4.98
C LEU A 454 26.51 0.75 -3.57
N TYR A 455 25.63 0.27 -2.67
CA TYR A 455 25.59 0.69 -1.27
C TYR A 455 25.79 -0.51 -0.34
N ASP A 456 26.54 -0.29 0.76
CA ASP A 456 26.69 -1.24 1.86
C ASP A 456 25.83 -0.77 3.04
N LEU A 457 24.60 -1.24 3.11
CA LEU A 457 23.60 -0.83 4.12
C LEU A 457 23.96 -1.25 5.54
N ALA A 458 24.92 -2.19 5.73
CA ALA A 458 25.40 -2.51 7.06
C ALA A 458 26.24 -1.38 7.68
N ASN A 459 26.96 -0.61 6.85
CA ASN A 459 27.84 0.47 7.26
C ASN A 459 27.30 1.85 6.87
N ASP A 460 26.39 1.93 5.91
CA ASP A 460 25.78 3.17 5.40
C ASP A 460 24.29 2.97 5.10
N ILE A 461 23.49 2.84 6.17
CA ILE A 461 22.05 2.63 6.07
C ILE A 461 21.31 3.78 5.36
N ALA A 462 21.93 4.95 5.30
CA ALA A 462 21.40 6.15 4.65
C ALA A 462 21.84 6.31 3.19
N GLU A 463 22.57 5.32 2.62
CA GLU A 463 22.99 5.30 1.20
C GLU A 463 23.69 6.60 0.73
N LYS A 464 24.58 7.15 1.59
CA LYS A 464 25.28 8.42 1.31
C LYS A 464 26.53 8.23 0.46
N HIS A 465 27.10 7.00 0.46
CA HIS A 465 28.40 6.72 -0.15
C HIS A 465 28.25 5.60 -1.19
N ASP A 466 28.41 5.95 -2.46
CA ASP A 466 28.52 4.98 -3.52
C ASP A 466 29.88 4.27 -3.47
N VAL A 467 29.88 2.98 -3.17
CA VAL A 467 31.07 2.15 -3.07
C VAL A 467 31.31 1.26 -4.29
N ALA A 468 30.57 1.48 -5.39
CA ALA A 468 30.73 0.72 -6.64
C ALA A 468 32.19 0.71 -7.16
N PRO A 469 32.95 1.83 -7.14
CA PRO A 469 34.34 1.82 -7.60
C PRO A 469 35.27 0.92 -6.78
N GLN A 470 34.94 0.66 -5.50
CA GLN A 470 35.72 -0.18 -4.58
C GLN A 470 35.36 -1.67 -4.71
N HIS A 471 34.21 -1.99 -5.31
CA HIS A 471 33.68 -3.36 -5.38
C HIS A 471 33.22 -3.76 -6.79
N PRO A 472 34.06 -3.64 -7.86
CA PRO A 472 33.66 -3.85 -9.25
C PRO A 472 33.11 -5.28 -9.50
N ASP A 473 33.70 -6.32 -8.89
CA ASP A 473 33.27 -7.70 -9.05
C ASP A 473 31.85 -7.91 -8.48
N ARG A 474 31.52 -7.26 -7.35
CA ARG A 474 30.20 -7.31 -6.74
C ARG A 474 29.17 -6.61 -7.61
N VAL A 475 29.49 -5.43 -8.14
CA VAL A 475 28.66 -4.70 -9.10
C VAL A 475 28.33 -5.59 -10.28
N GLN A 476 29.35 -6.21 -10.89
CA GLN A 476 29.17 -7.11 -12.04
C GLN A 476 28.26 -8.29 -11.70
N ALA A 477 28.49 -8.96 -10.56
CA ALA A 477 27.69 -10.12 -10.12
C ALA A 477 26.23 -9.75 -9.85
N MET A 478 25.99 -8.66 -9.11
CA MET A 478 24.62 -8.20 -8.78
C MET A 478 23.90 -7.65 -10.03
N HIS A 479 24.60 -6.95 -10.92
CA HIS A 479 24.04 -6.52 -12.21
C HIS A 479 23.60 -7.73 -13.05
N ALA A 480 24.47 -8.72 -13.20
CA ALA A 480 24.14 -9.94 -13.93
C ALA A 480 22.93 -10.67 -13.33
N ARG A 481 22.86 -10.73 -11.98
CA ARG A 481 21.70 -11.31 -11.28
C ARG A 481 20.42 -10.53 -11.53
N LEU A 482 20.45 -9.20 -11.43
CA LEU A 482 19.29 -8.34 -11.70
C LEU A 482 18.80 -8.52 -13.14
N ARG A 483 19.73 -8.61 -14.12
CA ARG A 483 19.39 -8.90 -15.52
C ARG A 483 18.70 -10.25 -15.67
N GLN A 484 19.19 -11.32 -15.01
CA GLN A 484 18.51 -12.63 -15.00
C GLN A 484 17.07 -12.55 -14.48
N ILE A 485 16.82 -11.76 -13.43
CA ILE A 485 15.47 -11.56 -12.88
C ILE A 485 14.60 -10.79 -13.87
N ILE A 486 15.12 -9.75 -14.51
CA ILE A 486 14.41 -8.95 -15.52
C ILE A 486 14.01 -9.82 -16.71
N ASP A 487 14.94 -10.62 -17.22
CA ASP A 487 14.79 -11.42 -18.44
C ASP A 487 13.95 -12.71 -18.22
N ARG A 488 13.68 -13.09 -16.95
CA ARG A 488 12.76 -14.19 -16.62
C ARG A 488 11.33 -13.77 -17.00
N LYS A 489 10.77 -14.54 -17.95
CA LYS A 489 9.38 -14.37 -18.42
C LYS A 489 8.36 -14.90 -17.41
#